data_af7b96f04eabc72dc57b04f7dd70f9a7
#
_entry.id   af7b96f04eabc72dc57b04f7dd70f9a7
#
_cell.length_a   1.000
_cell.length_b   1.000
_cell.length_c   1.000
_cell.angle_alpha   90.00
_cell.angle_beta   90.00
_cell.angle_gamma   90.00
#
_symmetry.space_group_name_H-M   'P 1'
#
loop_
_entity.id
_entity.type
_entity.pdbx_description
1 polymer ?
#
loop_
_entity_poly.entity_id
_entity_poly.type
_entity_poly.pdbx_seq_one_letter_code
_entity_poly.pdbx_strand_id
1 'polypeptide(L)'
;LATDHLPMKIGLVSLGCPKNLVDSEVMLGLAQQAGHEVTPDSDAADVLVVNTCAFIDGAKQESVNAILEMAQRKNDGRPRRLVVTGCLAERYRDELRKEIPEIDAVLGTGEVPRFVEAIEGRAAGTPPGEPGAGSSATTPVALFRRSGSGEATPTVLRGVAARHREAVVARELPTYLYEAATPRTLVTPRHFAYVKC
;
A
#
# COMPACT_ATOMS: atom_id res chain seq x y z
N LEU A 1 -27.40 4.13 -10.01
CA LEU A 1 -26.61 4.53 -11.17
C LEU A 1 -25.53 3.47 -11.35
N ALA A 2 -25.71 2.57 -12.33
CA ALA A 2 -24.72 1.59 -12.70
C ALA A 2 -23.51 2.36 -13.26
N THR A 3 -22.38 2.24 -12.57
CA THR A 3 -21.10 2.74 -13.09
C THR A 3 -20.67 1.83 -14.24
N ASP A 4 -20.54 2.40 -15.40
CA ASP A 4 -20.22 1.75 -16.68
C ASP A 4 -18.75 1.33 -16.73
N HIS A 5 -18.28 0.64 -15.69
CA HIS A 5 -16.91 0.14 -15.60
C HIS A 5 -16.90 -1.37 -15.87
N LEU A 6 -16.08 -1.76 -16.86
CA LEU A 6 -15.81 -3.17 -17.12
C LEU A 6 -15.18 -3.82 -15.87
N PRO A 7 -15.61 -5.03 -15.51
CA PRO A 7 -15.03 -5.76 -14.39
C PRO A 7 -13.54 -5.97 -14.62
N MET A 8 -12.73 -5.63 -13.62
CA MET A 8 -11.28 -5.82 -13.62
C MET A 8 -10.94 -6.99 -12.70
N LYS A 9 -9.84 -7.69 -13.02
CA LYS A 9 -9.25 -8.72 -12.16
C LYS A 9 -8.25 -8.09 -11.20
N ILE A 10 -8.51 -8.25 -9.91
CA ILE A 10 -7.70 -7.67 -8.84
C ILE A 10 -6.87 -8.76 -8.18
N GLY A 11 -5.55 -8.66 -8.30
CA GLY A 11 -4.60 -9.44 -7.52
C GLY A 11 -4.15 -8.67 -6.28
N LEU A 12 -4.04 -9.35 -5.13
CA LEU A 12 -3.63 -8.70 -3.89
C LEU A 12 -2.56 -9.53 -3.19
N VAL A 13 -1.42 -8.87 -2.91
CA VAL A 13 -0.35 -9.38 -2.06
C VAL A 13 -0.50 -8.75 -0.68
N SER A 14 -0.76 -9.57 0.34
CA SER A 14 -0.91 -9.11 1.73
C SER A 14 0.33 -9.47 2.53
N LEU A 15 1.04 -8.46 3.02
CA LEU A 15 2.25 -8.62 3.82
C LEU A 15 2.02 -8.16 5.25
N GLY A 16 2.74 -8.77 6.19
CA GLY A 16 2.82 -8.34 7.57
C GLY A 16 1.85 -9.02 8.52
N CYS A 17 1.25 -8.23 9.41
CA CYS A 17 0.54 -8.74 10.57
C CYS A 17 -0.95 -9.04 10.31
N PRO A 18 -1.65 -9.73 11.23
CA PRO A 18 -3.10 -9.97 11.12
C PRO A 18 -3.96 -8.72 10.91
N LYS A 19 -3.52 -7.55 11.38
CA LYS A 19 -4.25 -6.29 11.12
C LYS A 19 -4.24 -5.91 9.65
N ASN A 20 -3.10 -6.08 8.97
CA ASN A 20 -3.00 -5.88 7.54
C ASN A 20 -3.84 -6.89 6.75
N LEU A 21 -3.93 -8.12 7.24
CA LEU A 21 -4.78 -9.13 6.62
C LEU A 21 -6.26 -8.73 6.67
N VAL A 22 -6.74 -8.20 7.80
CA VAL A 22 -8.12 -7.68 7.90
C VAL A 22 -8.36 -6.56 6.89
N ASP A 23 -7.43 -5.62 6.77
CA ASP A 23 -7.53 -4.53 5.79
C ASP A 23 -7.57 -5.08 4.34
N SER A 24 -6.76 -6.12 4.05
CA SER A 24 -6.77 -6.81 2.76
C SER A 24 -8.12 -7.47 2.47
N GLU A 25 -8.71 -8.17 3.43
CA GLU A 25 -10.00 -8.83 3.28
C GLU A 25 -11.15 -7.83 3.07
N VAL A 26 -11.08 -6.67 3.71
CA VAL A 26 -12.03 -5.56 3.49
C VAL A 26 -11.86 -4.98 2.09
N MET A 27 -10.62 -4.71 1.66
CA MET A 27 -10.36 -4.22 0.31
C MET A 27 -10.86 -5.18 -0.77
N LEU A 28 -10.68 -6.49 -0.60
CA LEU A 28 -11.22 -7.51 -1.51
C LEU A 28 -12.75 -7.51 -1.50
N GLY A 29 -13.38 -7.37 -0.33
CA GLY A 29 -14.85 -7.25 -0.21
C GLY A 29 -15.39 -6.01 -0.93
N LEU A 30 -14.74 -4.88 -0.79
CA LEU A 30 -15.10 -3.63 -1.48
C LEU A 30 -14.94 -3.76 -3.00
N ALA A 31 -13.87 -4.41 -3.48
CA ALA A 31 -13.69 -4.67 -4.91
C ALA A 31 -14.79 -5.54 -5.48
N GLN A 32 -15.15 -6.63 -4.81
CA GLN A 32 -16.24 -7.53 -5.24
C GLN A 32 -17.61 -6.82 -5.21
N GLN A 33 -17.87 -5.99 -4.20
CA GLN A 33 -19.09 -5.19 -4.14
C GLN A 33 -19.20 -4.18 -5.29
N ALA A 34 -18.05 -3.67 -5.74
CA ALA A 34 -17.97 -2.78 -6.92
C ALA A 34 -18.06 -3.53 -8.26
N GLY A 35 -18.15 -4.86 -8.25
CA GLY A 35 -18.30 -5.68 -9.46
C GLY A 35 -16.99 -6.18 -10.06
N HIS A 36 -15.87 -6.07 -9.34
CA HIS A 36 -14.57 -6.57 -9.77
C HIS A 36 -14.36 -8.04 -9.36
N GLU A 37 -13.53 -8.76 -10.11
CA GLU A 37 -13.10 -10.12 -9.80
C GLU A 37 -11.82 -10.13 -8.97
N VAL A 38 -11.73 -11.03 -7.98
CA VAL A 38 -10.50 -11.30 -7.24
C VAL A 38 -9.79 -12.50 -7.86
N THR A 39 -8.50 -12.36 -8.17
CA THR A 39 -7.68 -13.44 -8.71
C THR A 39 -6.44 -13.69 -7.85
N PRO A 40 -6.08 -14.96 -7.61
CA PRO A 40 -4.80 -15.29 -6.99
C PRO A 40 -3.62 -15.25 -7.99
N ASP A 41 -3.92 -15.18 -9.27
CA ASP A 41 -2.94 -15.16 -10.35
C ASP A 41 -2.55 -13.72 -10.68
N SER A 42 -1.33 -13.34 -10.32
CA SER A 42 -0.77 -12.01 -10.58
C SER A 42 -0.61 -11.71 -12.06
N ASP A 43 -0.40 -12.74 -12.88
CA ASP A 43 -0.19 -12.56 -14.32
C ASP A 43 -1.52 -12.36 -15.07
N ALA A 44 -2.64 -12.82 -14.49
CA ALA A 44 -3.98 -12.59 -14.98
C ALA A 44 -4.63 -11.30 -14.45
N ALA A 45 -3.99 -10.62 -13.49
CA ALA A 45 -4.54 -9.43 -12.86
C ALA A 45 -4.45 -8.19 -13.77
N ASP A 46 -5.50 -7.38 -13.80
CA ASP A 46 -5.51 -6.06 -14.41
C ASP A 46 -4.95 -5.01 -13.45
N VAL A 47 -5.17 -5.21 -12.15
CA VAL A 47 -4.67 -4.36 -11.08
C VAL A 47 -3.99 -5.23 -10.03
N LEU A 48 -2.77 -4.88 -9.66
CA LEU A 48 -2.07 -5.47 -8.52
C LEU A 48 -2.06 -4.52 -7.34
N VAL A 49 -2.37 -5.06 -6.18
CA VAL A 49 -2.38 -4.35 -4.90
C VAL A 49 -1.36 -4.98 -3.97
N VAL A 50 -0.48 -4.15 -3.41
CA VAL A 50 0.49 -4.60 -2.39
C VAL A 50 0.14 -3.93 -1.06
N ASN A 51 -0.41 -4.72 -0.13
CA ASN A 51 -0.66 -4.26 1.24
C ASN A 51 0.60 -4.50 2.09
N THR A 52 1.24 -3.42 2.49
CA THR A 52 2.61 -3.38 2.98
C THR A 52 2.72 -3.29 4.49
N CYS A 53 3.82 -3.79 5.02
CA CYS A 53 4.19 -3.70 6.43
C CYS A 53 5.39 -2.78 6.63
N ALA A 54 5.44 -2.09 7.78
CA ALA A 54 6.59 -1.25 8.16
C ALA A 54 6.95 -1.40 9.65
N PHE A 55 6.60 -2.53 10.26
CA PHE A 55 6.79 -2.71 11.71
C PHE A 55 8.26 -2.96 12.07
N ILE A 56 8.93 -3.87 11.38
CA ILE A 56 10.34 -4.18 11.55
C ILE A 56 11.08 -4.02 10.22
N ASP A 57 12.40 -3.90 10.27
CA ASP A 57 13.19 -3.64 9.07
C ASP A 57 13.10 -4.77 8.05
N GLY A 58 13.06 -6.03 8.49
CA GLY A 58 12.83 -7.18 7.61
C GLY A 58 11.51 -7.09 6.86
N ALA A 59 10.42 -6.70 7.54
CA ALA A 59 9.11 -6.55 6.90
C ALA A 59 9.04 -5.34 5.95
N LYS A 60 9.80 -4.28 6.24
CA LYS A 60 9.96 -3.16 5.29
C LYS A 60 10.66 -3.61 4.02
N GLN A 61 11.76 -4.36 4.17
CA GLN A 61 12.52 -4.87 3.02
C GLN A 61 11.68 -5.82 2.18
N GLU A 62 10.93 -6.73 2.82
CA GLU A 62 9.99 -7.62 2.13
C GLU A 62 8.94 -6.82 1.35
N SER A 63 8.35 -5.80 1.98
CA SER A 63 7.36 -4.92 1.34
C SER A 63 7.94 -4.19 0.13
N VAL A 64 9.14 -3.65 0.24
CA VAL A 64 9.84 -2.98 -0.88
C VAL A 64 10.13 -3.95 -2.01
N ASN A 65 10.65 -5.14 -1.68
CA ASN A 65 10.95 -6.17 -2.69
C ASN A 65 9.69 -6.58 -3.45
N ALA A 66 8.57 -6.79 -2.73
CA ALA A 66 7.29 -7.12 -3.36
C ALA A 66 6.79 -5.99 -4.27
N ILE A 67 6.91 -4.72 -3.85
CA ILE A 67 6.53 -3.59 -4.71
C ILE A 67 7.38 -3.56 -5.98
N LEU A 68 8.71 -3.74 -5.87
CA LEU A 68 9.61 -3.74 -7.01
C LEU A 68 9.34 -4.91 -7.96
N GLU A 69 9.03 -6.09 -7.44
CA GLU A 69 8.63 -7.24 -8.25
C GLU A 69 7.35 -6.94 -9.04
N MET A 70 6.33 -6.37 -8.40
CA MET A 70 5.07 -6.03 -9.06
C MET A 70 5.25 -4.87 -10.06
N ALA A 71 6.14 -3.92 -9.78
CA ALA A 71 6.51 -2.85 -10.71
C ALA A 71 7.19 -3.41 -11.96
N GLN A 72 8.07 -4.40 -11.80
CA GLN A 72 8.71 -5.09 -12.93
C GLN A 72 7.67 -5.78 -13.82
N ARG A 73 6.71 -6.51 -13.24
CA ARG A 73 5.62 -7.16 -13.99
C ARG A 73 4.78 -6.15 -14.77
N LYS A 74 4.53 -4.96 -14.18
CA LYS A 74 3.84 -3.88 -14.90
C LYS A 74 4.61 -3.40 -16.12
N ASN A 75 5.92 -3.28 -16.04
CA ASN A 75 6.78 -2.92 -17.18
C ASN A 75 6.79 -3.99 -18.27
N ASP A 76 6.59 -5.27 -17.89
CA ASP A 76 6.48 -6.39 -18.84
C ASP A 76 5.09 -6.49 -19.52
N GLY A 77 4.17 -5.55 -19.25
CA GLY A 77 2.90 -5.36 -19.94
C GLY A 77 1.64 -5.74 -19.17
N ARG A 78 1.75 -6.35 -18.00
CA ARG A 78 0.66 -6.59 -17.03
C ARG A 78 1.22 -6.61 -15.60
N PRO A 79 0.53 -6.08 -14.62
CA PRO A 79 -0.80 -5.44 -14.63
C PRO A 79 -0.78 -4.03 -15.25
N ARG A 80 -1.97 -3.51 -15.54
CA ARG A 80 -2.12 -2.12 -16.03
C ARG A 80 -1.96 -1.10 -14.92
N ARG A 81 -2.17 -1.52 -13.66
CA ARG A 81 -2.13 -0.63 -12.50
C ARG A 81 -1.51 -1.32 -11.29
N LEU A 82 -0.68 -0.56 -10.58
CA LEU A 82 -0.07 -0.94 -9.31
C LEU A 82 -0.53 0.01 -8.20
N VAL A 83 -1.17 -0.55 -7.18
CA VAL A 83 -1.63 0.17 -5.98
C VAL A 83 -0.85 -0.31 -4.78
N VAL A 84 -0.26 0.60 -4.02
CA VAL A 84 0.45 0.29 -2.79
C VAL A 84 -0.32 0.84 -1.60
N THR A 85 -0.54 0.01 -0.59
CA THR A 85 -1.29 0.37 0.62
C THR A 85 -0.63 -0.15 1.89
N GLY A 86 -1.15 0.21 3.05
CA GLY A 86 -0.73 -0.30 4.35
C GLY A 86 0.28 0.58 5.08
N CYS A 87 0.96 0.00 6.08
CA CYS A 87 1.80 0.76 7.01
C CYS A 87 3.02 1.41 6.37
N LEU A 88 3.63 0.80 5.35
CA LEU A 88 4.74 1.40 4.62
C LEU A 88 4.25 2.58 3.78
N ALA A 89 3.13 2.39 3.08
CA ALA A 89 2.47 3.42 2.30
C ALA A 89 2.06 4.64 3.14
N GLU A 90 1.60 4.42 4.37
CA GLU A 90 1.27 5.50 5.32
C GLU A 90 2.49 6.32 5.70
N ARG A 91 3.63 5.65 5.96
CA ARG A 91 4.84 6.31 6.48
C ARG A 91 5.73 6.95 5.42
N TYR A 92 5.78 6.35 4.23
CA TYR A 92 6.77 6.67 3.20
C TYR A 92 6.12 6.97 1.84
N ARG A 93 4.93 7.60 1.86
CA ARG A 93 4.10 7.87 0.68
C ARG A 93 4.86 8.63 -0.42
N ASP A 94 5.51 9.72 -0.03
CA ASP A 94 6.17 10.61 -0.98
C ASP A 94 7.44 9.98 -1.54
N GLU A 95 8.17 9.27 -0.69
CA GLU A 95 9.37 8.53 -1.09
C GLU A 95 9.02 7.40 -2.05
N LEU A 96 7.96 6.62 -1.78
CA LEU A 96 7.49 5.55 -2.65
C LEU A 96 7.13 6.07 -4.03
N ARG A 97 6.39 7.17 -4.12
CA ARG A 97 6.01 7.79 -5.40
C ARG A 97 7.20 8.32 -6.17
N LYS A 98 8.17 8.89 -5.46
CA LYS A 98 9.36 9.47 -6.07
C LYS A 98 10.32 8.40 -6.59
N GLU A 99 10.54 7.35 -5.80
CA GLU A 99 11.56 6.33 -6.10
C GLU A 99 11.02 5.20 -7.01
N ILE A 100 9.69 4.99 -7.03
CA ILE A 100 9.02 3.94 -7.83
C ILE A 100 7.87 4.59 -8.63
N PRO A 101 8.18 5.21 -9.78
CA PRO A 101 7.19 5.91 -10.60
C PRO A 101 6.12 4.99 -11.22
N GLU A 102 6.35 3.67 -11.21
CA GLU A 102 5.38 2.67 -11.66
C GLU A 102 4.15 2.57 -10.76
N ILE A 103 4.21 3.10 -9.53
CA ILE A 103 3.08 3.10 -8.60
C ILE A 103 2.04 4.13 -9.05
N ASP A 104 0.83 3.67 -9.36
CA ASP A 104 -0.28 4.54 -9.79
C ASP A 104 -1.03 5.18 -8.62
N ALA A 105 -1.14 4.47 -7.49
CA ALA A 105 -1.80 4.99 -6.30
C ALA A 105 -1.14 4.49 -5.02
N VAL A 106 -1.07 5.37 -4.02
CA VAL A 106 -0.59 5.06 -2.68
C VAL A 106 -1.68 5.42 -1.68
N LEU A 107 -2.13 4.43 -0.92
CA LEU A 107 -3.16 4.56 0.11
C LEU A 107 -2.57 4.27 1.50
N GLY A 108 -2.84 5.14 2.45
CA GLY A 108 -2.53 4.88 3.85
C GLY A 108 -3.52 3.92 4.52
N THR A 109 -3.23 3.54 5.76
CA THR A 109 -4.06 2.62 6.55
C THR A 109 -5.47 3.15 6.83
N GLY A 110 -5.67 4.47 6.86
CA GLY A 110 -6.96 5.13 7.04
C GLY A 110 -7.75 5.36 5.74
N GLU A 111 -7.17 5.03 4.58
CA GLU A 111 -7.76 5.34 3.27
C GLU A 111 -8.39 4.12 2.58
N VAL A 112 -8.60 3.02 3.30
CA VAL A 112 -9.28 1.81 2.78
C VAL A 112 -10.63 2.12 2.12
N PRO A 113 -11.48 3.06 2.59
CA PRO A 113 -12.72 3.44 1.90
C PRO A 113 -12.51 3.96 0.48
N ARG A 114 -11.34 4.53 0.18
CA ARG A 114 -10.99 5.05 -1.15
C ARG A 114 -10.38 4.00 -2.07
N PHE A 115 -10.34 2.75 -1.63
CA PHE A 115 -9.68 1.66 -2.35
C PHE A 115 -10.26 1.45 -3.75
N VAL A 116 -11.61 1.45 -3.89
CA VAL A 116 -12.26 1.27 -5.19
C VAL A 116 -11.89 2.40 -6.15
N GLU A 117 -11.86 3.66 -5.68
CA GLU A 117 -11.42 4.78 -6.49
C GLU A 117 -9.97 4.63 -6.99
N ALA A 118 -9.10 4.10 -6.13
CA ALA A 118 -7.69 3.89 -6.47
C ALA A 118 -7.51 2.81 -7.53
N ILE A 119 -8.18 1.66 -7.41
CA ILE A 119 -8.07 0.59 -8.40
C ILE A 119 -8.70 0.97 -9.75
N GLU A 120 -9.74 1.78 -9.76
CA GLU A 120 -10.40 2.28 -10.98
C GLU A 120 -9.69 3.49 -11.62
N GLY A 121 -8.70 4.06 -10.93
CA GLY A 121 -7.98 5.24 -11.44
C GLY A 121 -8.70 6.57 -11.25
N ARG A 122 -9.77 6.58 -10.48
CA ARG A 122 -10.50 7.81 -10.16
C ARG A 122 -9.84 8.61 -9.04
N ALA A 123 -8.99 7.96 -8.25
CA ALA A 123 -8.11 8.61 -7.28
C ALA A 123 -6.94 9.33 -7.97
N ALA A 124 -7.21 10.06 -9.04
CA ALA A 124 -6.24 10.94 -9.67
C ALA A 124 -5.96 12.10 -8.70
N GLY A 125 -4.83 12.03 -8.03
CA GLY A 125 -4.33 13.09 -7.17
C GLY A 125 -5.11 13.17 -5.86
N THR A 126 -4.64 12.48 -4.83
CA THR A 126 -4.70 13.11 -3.51
C THR A 126 -4.09 14.49 -3.73
N PRO A 127 -4.79 15.60 -3.46
CA PRO A 127 -4.11 16.89 -3.43
C PRO A 127 -2.89 16.68 -2.54
N PRO A 128 -1.69 17.13 -2.91
CA PRO A 128 -0.59 17.16 -1.99
C PRO A 128 -1.15 17.85 -0.77
N GLY A 129 -1.22 17.13 0.37
CA GLY A 129 -1.53 17.79 1.63
C GLY A 129 -0.66 19.01 1.61
N GLU A 130 -1.26 20.20 1.78
CA GLU A 130 -0.57 21.47 1.65
C GLU A 130 0.79 21.34 2.31
N PRO A 131 1.89 21.68 1.64
CA PRO A 131 3.20 21.61 2.25
C PRO A 131 3.16 22.58 3.42
N GLY A 132 3.01 22.05 4.62
CA GLY A 132 3.29 22.81 5.81
C GLY A 132 4.67 23.42 5.60
N ALA A 133 4.73 24.73 5.52
CA ALA A 133 5.93 25.51 5.26
C ALA A 133 7.03 25.09 6.23
N GLY A 134 7.99 24.32 5.74
CA GLY A 134 9.11 23.79 6.48
C GLY A 134 10.10 23.17 5.52
N SER A 135 10.59 24.00 4.57
CA SER A 135 11.75 23.65 3.75
C SER A 135 12.96 23.49 4.67
N SER A 136 13.31 22.26 4.93
CA SER A 136 14.67 21.91 5.33
C SER A 136 15.14 20.84 4.37
N ALA A 137 16.21 21.17 3.64
CA ALA A 137 16.86 20.30 2.68
C ALA A 137 17.12 18.91 3.29
N THR A 138 16.28 17.96 2.95
CA THR A 138 16.43 16.58 3.39
C THR A 138 17.31 15.89 2.38
N THR A 139 18.47 15.49 2.81
CA THR A 139 19.35 14.57 2.08
C THR A 139 18.51 13.35 1.71
N PRO A 140 18.48 12.91 0.44
CA PRO A 140 17.72 11.74 0.05
C PRO A 140 18.20 10.55 0.84
N VAL A 141 17.31 9.98 1.66
CA VAL A 141 17.55 8.67 2.25
C VAL A 141 17.42 7.68 1.12
N ALA A 142 18.55 7.14 0.66
CA ALA A 142 18.55 6.08 -0.34
C ALA A 142 17.91 4.82 0.29
N LEU A 143 16.57 4.74 0.25
CA LEU A 143 15.79 3.61 0.72
C LEU A 143 15.99 2.37 -0.17
N PHE A 144 16.48 2.58 -1.39
CA PHE A 144 16.58 1.54 -2.40
C PHE A 144 17.93 1.62 -3.13
N ARG A 145 18.93 0.98 -2.57
CA ARG A 145 20.13 0.65 -3.34
C ARG A 145 19.92 -0.73 -3.95
N ARG A 146 19.86 -0.82 -5.27
CA ARG A 146 20.11 -2.07 -5.97
C ARG A 146 21.42 -2.62 -5.43
N SER A 147 21.37 -3.74 -4.71
CA SER A 147 22.57 -4.41 -4.20
C SER A 147 23.32 -5.05 -5.37
N GLY A 148 24.34 -4.32 -5.83
CA GLY A 148 25.55 -4.99 -6.26
C GLY A 148 26.23 -5.48 -4.98
N SER A 149 26.61 -6.73 -4.97
CA SER A 149 27.35 -7.46 -3.91
C SER A 149 28.30 -6.58 -3.12
N GLY A 150 28.01 -6.36 -1.84
CA GLY A 150 28.89 -5.66 -0.89
C GLY A 150 28.17 -5.42 0.41
N GLU A 151 28.58 -6.11 1.44
CA GLU A 151 28.19 -5.93 2.82
C GLU A 151 28.33 -4.46 3.24
N ALA A 152 27.23 -3.77 3.50
CA ALA A 152 27.25 -2.47 4.13
C ALA A 152 26.11 -2.40 5.16
N THR A 153 26.49 -2.50 6.42
CA THR A 153 25.67 -2.27 7.60
C THR A 153 25.01 -0.88 7.51
N PRO A 154 23.70 -0.76 7.66
CA PRO A 154 23.02 0.53 7.48
C PRO A 154 23.18 1.43 8.69
N THR A 155 24.21 2.27 8.69
CA THR A 155 24.40 3.33 9.69
C THR A 155 23.38 4.47 9.55
N VAL A 156 22.60 4.47 8.47
CA VAL A 156 21.66 5.55 8.13
C VAL A 156 20.35 5.51 8.92
N LEU A 157 19.97 4.36 9.47
CA LEU A 157 18.68 4.20 10.17
C LEU A 157 18.62 4.88 11.56
N ARG A 158 19.77 5.20 12.19
CA ARG A 158 19.77 5.87 13.50
C ARG A 158 19.30 7.32 13.47
N GLY A 159 19.53 8.04 12.37
CA GLY A 159 19.13 9.44 12.21
C GLY A 159 17.65 9.64 11.85
N VAL A 160 17.04 8.64 11.18
CA VAL A 160 15.65 8.69 10.75
C VAL A 160 14.69 8.39 11.90
N ALA A 161 15.05 7.49 12.80
CA ALA A 161 14.21 7.11 13.94
C ALA A 161 14.00 8.25 14.95
N ALA A 162 14.97 9.16 15.10
CA ALA A 162 14.86 10.29 16.03
C ALA A 162 13.96 11.42 15.48
N ARG A 163 13.98 11.66 14.17
CA ARG A 163 13.15 12.71 13.53
C ARG A 163 11.72 12.28 13.29
N HIS A 164 11.44 10.98 13.18
CA HIS A 164 10.08 10.47 13.03
C HIS A 164 9.23 10.58 14.29
N ARG A 165 9.83 10.72 15.48
CA ARG A 165 9.04 10.90 16.70
C ARG A 165 8.31 12.24 16.76
N GLU A 166 8.86 13.30 16.17
CA GLU A 166 8.23 14.62 16.15
C GLU A 166 7.22 14.78 15.00
N ALA A 167 7.45 14.15 13.86
CA ALA A 167 6.53 14.23 12.70
C ALA A 167 5.27 13.37 12.85
N VAL A 168 5.30 12.31 13.66
CA VAL A 168 4.13 11.43 13.88
C VAL A 168 3.08 12.09 14.79
N VAL A 169 3.45 13.06 15.61
CA VAL A 169 2.53 13.72 16.56
C VAL A 169 1.56 14.69 15.88
N ALA A 170 1.86 15.15 14.67
CA ALA A 170 1.05 16.15 13.96
C ALA A 170 0.10 15.59 12.88
N ARG A 171 0.15 14.30 12.57
CA ARG A 171 -0.82 13.70 11.66
C ARG A 171 -2.03 13.22 12.46
N GLU A 172 -3.20 13.71 12.09
CA GLU A 172 -4.46 13.17 12.59
C GLU A 172 -4.46 11.65 12.37
N LEU A 173 -4.67 10.91 13.46
CA LEU A 173 -4.81 9.46 13.38
C LEU A 173 -5.98 9.14 12.46
N PRO A 174 -5.86 8.12 11.60
CA PRO A 174 -6.99 7.71 10.77
C PRO A 174 -8.17 7.36 11.67
N THR A 175 -9.29 8.06 11.49
CA THR A 175 -10.51 7.88 12.28
C THR A 175 -11.43 6.79 11.74
N TYR A 176 -11.03 6.15 10.62
CA TYR A 176 -11.83 5.13 9.99
C TYR A 176 -11.81 3.83 10.81
N LEU A 177 -12.98 3.45 11.29
CA LEU A 177 -13.25 2.15 11.90
C LEU A 177 -14.20 1.36 11.01
N TYR A 178 -14.01 0.04 10.93
CA TYR A 178 -14.92 -0.83 10.20
C TYR A 178 -16.25 -0.96 10.94
N GLU A 179 -17.35 -0.86 10.20
CA GLU A 179 -18.69 -1.12 10.68
C GLU A 179 -19.07 -2.58 10.44
N ALA A 180 -20.11 -3.08 11.13
CA ALA A 180 -20.61 -4.44 10.96
C ALA A 180 -21.08 -4.73 9.53
N ALA A 181 -21.52 -3.71 8.80
CA ALA A 181 -21.94 -3.80 7.41
C ALA A 181 -20.81 -3.67 6.39
N THR A 182 -19.57 -3.39 6.83
CA THR A 182 -18.42 -3.25 5.92
C THR A 182 -18.18 -4.59 5.19
N PRO A 183 -18.18 -4.64 3.86
CA PRO A 183 -17.96 -5.86 3.11
C PRO A 183 -16.57 -6.41 3.38
N ARG A 184 -16.48 -7.73 3.54
CA ARG A 184 -15.22 -8.42 3.83
C ARG A 184 -15.19 -9.79 3.19
N THR A 185 -14.17 -10.06 2.39
CA THR A 185 -13.93 -11.37 1.80
C THR A 185 -12.86 -12.09 2.61
N LEU A 186 -13.25 -13.10 3.37
CA LEU A 186 -12.33 -13.87 4.20
C LEU A 186 -11.40 -14.71 3.32
N VAL A 187 -10.10 -14.55 3.52
CA VAL A 187 -9.04 -15.36 2.91
C VAL A 187 -8.41 -16.32 3.92
N THR A 188 -8.81 -16.23 5.19
CA THR A 188 -8.43 -17.18 6.23
C THR A 188 -9.20 -18.48 6.11
N PRO A 189 -8.66 -19.64 6.60
CA PRO A 189 -9.42 -20.87 6.72
C PRO A 189 -10.72 -20.68 7.50
N ARG A 190 -11.77 -21.44 7.15
CA ARG A 190 -13.14 -21.27 7.69
C ARG A 190 -13.26 -21.41 9.21
N HIS A 191 -12.25 -21.97 9.89
CA HIS A 191 -12.29 -22.23 11.33
C HIS A 191 -11.81 -21.05 12.19
N PHE A 192 -11.26 -20.00 11.60
CA PHE A 192 -10.89 -18.77 12.34
C PHE A 192 -10.90 -17.55 11.43
N ALA A 193 -11.06 -16.38 12.05
CA ALA A 193 -10.90 -15.09 11.40
C ALA A 193 -10.30 -14.07 12.38
N TYR A 194 -9.56 -13.09 11.86
CA TYR A 194 -9.07 -11.98 12.67
C TYR A 194 -10.09 -10.85 12.74
N VAL A 195 -10.14 -10.19 13.89
CA VAL A 195 -10.97 -9.00 14.11
C VAL A 195 -10.04 -7.84 14.47
N LYS A 196 -10.26 -6.70 13.83
CA LYS A 196 -9.52 -5.47 14.12
C LYS A 196 -10.33 -4.64 15.12
N CYS A 197 -9.77 -4.42 16.31
CA CYS A 197 -10.34 -3.61 17.38
C CYS A 197 -9.63 -2.25 17.44
#